data_38632383138e0015b9655252fd7333c5
#
_entry.id   38632383138e0015b9655252fd7333c5
#
_cell.length_a   1.000
_cell.length_b   1.000
_cell.length_c   1.000
_cell.angle_alpha   90.00
_cell.angle_beta   90.00
_cell.angle_gamma   90.00
#
_symmetry.space_group_name_H-M   'P 1'
#
loop_
_entity.id
_entity.type
_entity.pdbx_description
1 polymer ?
#
loop_
_entity_poly.entity_id
_entity_poly.type
_entity_poly.pdbx_seq_one_letter_code
_entity_poly.pdbx_strand_id
1 'polypeptide(L)'
;GHQLLALALGATTWKLKFGHRGANQPVRNLLTGRIEITSQNHGFCVDETSLRAAGGEPTHVHLNDGTLAGFRHTSKPIFSVQYHPEASPGPHDSAYLFDVFVEMMTTRKPVGADEMERAQAALAAV
;
A
#
# COMPACT_ATOMS: atom_id res chain seq x y z
N GLY A 1 -9.76 5.34 3.99
CA GLY A 1 -9.00 6.45 3.39
C GLY A 1 -8.34 6.13 2.05
N HIS A 2 -7.87 4.89 1.84
CA HIS A 2 -7.18 4.48 0.60
C HIS A 2 -8.04 4.72 -0.66
N GLN A 3 -9.27 4.20 -0.67
CA GLN A 3 -10.16 4.35 -1.81
C GLN A 3 -10.60 5.81 -2.01
N LEU A 4 -10.87 6.50 -0.91
CA LEU A 4 -11.26 7.90 -0.96
C LEU A 4 -10.14 8.77 -1.52
N LEU A 5 -8.90 8.51 -1.12
CA LEU A 5 -7.73 9.22 -1.66
C LEU A 5 -7.57 8.97 -3.15
N ALA A 6 -7.74 7.73 -3.59
CA ALA A 6 -7.68 7.38 -5.01
C ALA A 6 -8.75 8.13 -5.81
N LEU A 7 -9.99 8.19 -5.32
CA LEU A 7 -11.06 8.93 -5.96
C LEU A 7 -10.75 10.43 -6.03
N ALA A 8 -10.16 10.98 -4.97
CA ALA A 8 -9.76 12.40 -4.94
C ALA A 8 -8.68 12.72 -5.98
N LEU A 9 -7.83 11.77 -6.32
CA LEU A 9 -6.80 11.93 -7.35
C LEU A 9 -7.35 11.74 -8.77
N GLY A 10 -8.58 11.24 -8.92
CA GLY A 10 -9.20 11.02 -10.22
C GLY A 10 -9.25 9.57 -10.67
N ALA A 11 -8.83 8.64 -9.81
CA ALA A 11 -8.96 7.22 -10.08
C ALA A 11 -10.39 6.73 -9.85
N THR A 12 -10.69 5.51 -10.30
CA THR A 12 -11.99 4.87 -10.10
C THR A 12 -11.83 3.61 -9.27
N THR A 13 -12.94 3.12 -8.72
CA THR A 13 -12.98 1.87 -7.96
C THR A 13 -13.94 0.90 -8.62
N TRP A 14 -13.78 -0.40 -8.34
CA TRP A 14 -14.67 -1.43 -8.83
C TRP A 14 -14.94 -2.46 -7.73
N LYS A 15 -16.08 -3.13 -7.82
CA LYS A 15 -16.52 -4.09 -6.81
C LYS A 15 -15.87 -5.45 -7.06
N LEU A 16 -15.23 -5.99 -6.02
CA LEU A 16 -14.69 -7.35 -6.03
C LEU A 16 -15.83 -8.37 -5.91
N LYS A 17 -15.67 -9.53 -6.53
CA LYS A 17 -16.66 -10.61 -6.44
C LYS A 17 -16.85 -11.08 -4.99
N PHE A 18 -15.76 -11.24 -4.24
CA PHE A 18 -15.79 -11.74 -2.86
C PHE A 18 -15.24 -10.76 -1.83
N GLY A 19 -14.42 -9.81 -2.24
CA GLY A 19 -13.72 -8.89 -1.34
C GLY A 19 -12.56 -9.57 -0.60
N HIS A 20 -11.89 -8.79 0.25
CA HIS A 20 -10.80 -9.27 1.10
C HIS A 20 -11.14 -8.96 2.55
N ARG A 21 -11.28 -10.00 3.38
CA ARG A 21 -11.63 -9.85 4.79
C ARG A 21 -10.81 -10.80 5.64
N GLY A 22 -10.34 -10.31 6.78
CA GLY A 22 -9.58 -11.08 7.74
C GLY A 22 -8.13 -10.67 7.86
N ALA A 23 -7.41 -11.36 8.72
CA ALA A 23 -6.02 -11.05 9.09
C ALA A 23 -4.99 -11.91 8.35
N ASN A 24 -5.38 -12.56 7.27
CA ASN A 24 -4.51 -13.48 6.53
C ASN A 24 -4.54 -13.14 5.02
N GLN A 25 -4.26 -11.89 4.68
CA GLN A 25 -4.29 -11.39 3.32
C GLN A 25 -2.86 -11.11 2.85
N PRO A 26 -2.27 -11.97 2.00
CA PRO A 26 -0.88 -11.79 1.56
C PRO A 26 -0.79 -10.69 0.50
N VAL A 27 0.16 -9.79 0.68
CA VAL A 27 0.39 -8.64 -0.20
C VAL A 27 1.87 -8.59 -0.56
N ARG A 28 2.18 -8.28 -1.81
CA ARG A 28 3.56 -8.05 -2.25
C ARG A 28 3.82 -6.56 -2.36
N ASN A 29 4.90 -6.11 -1.72
CA ASN A 29 5.45 -4.78 -1.95
C ASN A 29 6.25 -4.81 -3.26
N LEU A 30 5.76 -4.11 -4.29
CA LEU A 30 6.38 -4.11 -5.61
C LEU A 30 7.72 -3.38 -5.65
N LEU A 31 7.96 -2.47 -4.71
CA LEU A 31 9.20 -1.70 -4.64
C LEU A 31 10.37 -2.52 -4.06
N THR A 32 10.09 -3.44 -3.15
CA THR A 32 11.11 -4.26 -2.47
C THR A 32 11.03 -5.74 -2.80
N GLY A 33 9.90 -6.20 -3.35
CA GLY A 33 9.64 -7.61 -3.64
C GLY A 33 9.25 -8.44 -2.43
N ARG A 34 9.16 -7.87 -1.25
CA ARG A 34 8.79 -8.60 -0.03
C ARG A 34 7.30 -8.87 0.03
N ILE A 35 6.95 -9.99 0.66
CA ILE A 35 5.58 -10.40 0.91
C ILE A 35 5.24 -10.11 2.37
N GLU A 36 4.06 -9.52 2.60
CA GLU A 36 3.56 -9.15 3.91
C GLU A 36 2.20 -9.80 4.12
N ILE A 37 1.93 -10.29 5.33
CA ILE A 37 0.60 -10.76 5.71
C ILE A 37 -0.12 -9.58 6.33
N THR A 38 -1.31 -9.26 5.81
CA THR A 38 -2.04 -8.04 6.16
C THR A 38 -3.45 -8.33 6.65
N SER A 39 -4.01 -7.37 7.39
CA SER A 39 -5.41 -7.39 7.81
C SER A 39 -6.21 -6.47 6.89
N GLN A 40 -7.25 -7.01 6.27
CA GLN A 40 -8.09 -6.26 5.32
C GLN A 40 -9.57 -6.48 5.58
N ASN A 41 -10.37 -5.50 5.20
CA ASN A 41 -11.83 -5.58 5.28
C ASN A 41 -12.44 -4.63 4.26
N HIS A 42 -12.56 -5.09 3.00
CA HIS A 42 -13.12 -4.26 1.94
C HIS A 42 -13.75 -5.12 0.84
N GLY A 43 -14.72 -4.53 0.13
CA GLY A 43 -15.38 -5.17 -1.00
C GLY A 43 -15.11 -4.48 -2.34
N PHE A 44 -14.40 -3.36 -2.34
CA PHE A 44 -14.06 -2.59 -3.54
C PHE A 44 -12.54 -2.46 -3.65
N CYS A 45 -12.07 -2.24 -4.87
CA CYS A 45 -10.64 -2.11 -5.18
C CYS A 45 -10.44 -0.91 -6.11
N VAL A 46 -9.29 -0.26 -6.00
CA VAL A 46 -8.91 0.84 -6.91
C VAL A 46 -8.51 0.27 -8.26
N ASP A 47 -9.00 0.90 -9.34
CA ASP A 47 -8.63 0.52 -10.70
C ASP A 47 -7.23 1.04 -11.04
N GLU A 48 -6.33 0.12 -11.40
CA GLU A 48 -4.94 0.45 -11.68
C GLU A 48 -4.78 1.38 -12.88
N THR A 49 -5.53 1.14 -13.96
CA THR A 49 -5.41 1.93 -15.19
C THR A 49 -5.78 3.39 -14.94
N SER A 50 -6.91 3.64 -14.26
CA SER A 50 -7.32 5.00 -13.93
C SER A 50 -6.37 5.67 -12.94
N LEU A 51 -5.80 4.89 -12.01
CA LEU A 51 -4.82 5.41 -11.06
C LEU A 51 -3.56 5.89 -11.76
N ARG A 52 -3.04 5.12 -12.71
CA ARG A 52 -1.87 5.50 -13.49
C ARG A 52 -2.12 6.76 -14.31
N ALA A 53 -3.30 6.89 -14.89
CA ALA A 53 -3.70 8.10 -15.61
C ALA A 53 -3.77 9.32 -14.70
N ALA A 54 -4.05 9.14 -13.41
CA ALA A 54 -4.11 10.20 -12.41
C ALA A 54 -2.76 10.53 -11.76
N GLY A 55 -1.67 9.91 -12.20
CA GLY A 55 -0.31 10.13 -11.66
C GLY A 55 0.07 9.20 -10.52
N GLY A 56 -0.74 8.18 -10.24
CA GLY A 56 -0.44 7.17 -9.24
C GLY A 56 0.32 5.98 -9.81
N GLU A 57 0.97 5.22 -8.94
CA GLU A 57 1.70 4.01 -9.30
C GLU A 57 1.47 2.96 -8.23
N PRO A 58 1.12 1.71 -8.59
CA PRO A 58 0.93 0.64 -7.61
C PRO A 58 2.21 0.38 -6.82
N THR A 59 2.08 0.23 -5.51
CA THR A 59 3.18 -0.17 -4.62
C THR A 59 2.96 -1.55 -4.02
N HIS A 60 1.72 -1.95 -3.88
CA HIS A 60 1.35 -3.23 -3.28
C HIS A 60 0.24 -3.90 -4.07
N VAL A 61 0.33 -5.21 -4.23
CA VAL A 61 -0.72 -6.02 -4.88
C VAL A 61 -1.06 -7.21 -4.00
N HIS A 62 -2.33 -7.60 -4.01
CA HIS A 62 -2.80 -8.80 -3.32
C HIS A 62 -2.35 -10.03 -4.10
N LEU A 63 -1.71 -10.98 -3.43
CA LEU A 63 -1.13 -12.14 -4.12
C LEU A 63 -2.16 -13.13 -4.66
N ASN A 64 -3.35 -13.21 -4.03
CA ASN A 64 -4.35 -14.20 -4.44
C ASN A 64 -5.04 -13.83 -5.75
N ASP A 65 -5.23 -12.55 -6.05
CA ASP A 65 -5.98 -12.10 -7.23
C ASP A 65 -5.32 -10.97 -8.02
N GLY A 66 -4.15 -10.50 -7.60
CA GLY A 66 -3.42 -9.45 -8.29
C GLY A 66 -4.04 -8.06 -8.20
N THR A 67 -5.05 -7.86 -7.34
CA THR A 67 -5.68 -6.56 -7.18
C THR A 67 -4.79 -5.58 -6.45
N LEU A 68 -4.97 -4.28 -6.72
CA LEU A 68 -4.18 -3.22 -6.12
C LEU A 68 -4.45 -3.13 -4.62
N ALA A 69 -3.40 -3.14 -3.83
CA ALA A 69 -3.47 -3.04 -2.37
C ALA A 69 -2.71 -1.83 -1.80
N GLY A 70 -2.04 -1.06 -2.63
CA GLY A 70 -1.36 0.16 -2.24
C GLY A 70 -0.87 0.93 -3.45
N PHE A 71 -0.73 2.24 -3.30
CA PHE A 71 -0.22 3.10 -4.38
C PHE A 71 0.57 4.28 -3.81
N ARG A 72 1.36 4.91 -4.68
CA ARG A 72 2.04 6.17 -4.42
C ARG A 72 1.75 7.15 -5.55
N HIS A 73 1.94 8.43 -5.30
CA HIS A 73 1.95 9.43 -6.36
C HIS A 73 3.38 9.58 -6.88
N THR A 74 3.55 9.77 -8.18
CA THR A 74 4.87 9.85 -8.81
C THR A 74 5.61 11.16 -8.53
N SER A 75 4.90 12.25 -8.21
CA SER A 75 5.49 13.56 -7.99
C SER A 75 5.13 14.22 -6.65
N LYS A 76 4.13 13.72 -5.94
CA LYS A 76 3.66 14.29 -4.67
C LYS A 76 3.97 13.35 -3.51
N PRO A 77 4.16 13.88 -2.28
CA PRO A 77 4.39 13.05 -1.10
C PRO A 77 3.09 12.38 -0.63
N ILE A 78 2.58 11.45 -1.43
CA ILE A 78 1.33 10.73 -1.18
C ILE A 78 1.58 9.25 -1.40
N PHE A 79 1.20 8.43 -0.41
CA PHE A 79 1.07 6.99 -0.59
C PHE A 79 -0.06 6.46 0.27
N SER A 80 -0.58 5.31 -0.07
CA SER A 80 -1.73 4.71 0.61
C SER A 80 -1.71 3.21 0.48
N VAL A 81 -2.24 2.51 1.50
CA VAL A 81 -2.44 1.07 1.48
C VAL A 81 -3.88 0.74 1.82
N GLN A 82 -4.41 -0.33 1.21
CA GLN A 82 -5.78 -0.79 1.44
C GLN A 82 -5.95 -1.47 2.78
N TYR A 83 -4.89 -2.01 3.34
CA TYR A 83 -4.92 -2.79 4.59
C TYR A 83 -4.60 -1.92 5.80
N HIS A 84 -4.66 -2.56 6.97
CA HIS A 84 -4.43 -1.90 8.27
C HIS A 84 -3.05 -2.27 8.81
N PRO A 85 -2.01 -1.46 8.56
CA PRO A 85 -0.65 -1.78 9.02
C PRO A 85 -0.52 -1.83 10.54
N GLU A 86 -1.38 -1.12 11.27
CA GLU A 86 -1.41 -1.15 12.74
C GLU A 86 -1.92 -2.50 13.28
N ALA A 87 -2.70 -3.24 12.49
CA ALA A 87 -3.28 -4.52 12.86
C ALA A 87 -2.50 -5.69 12.25
N SER A 88 -1.18 -5.56 12.18
CA SER A 88 -0.28 -6.55 11.59
C SER A 88 -0.43 -7.90 12.29
N PRO A 89 -0.87 -8.98 11.60
CA PRO A 89 -1.06 -10.29 12.22
C PRO A 89 0.24 -11.05 12.48
N GLY A 90 1.30 -10.71 11.75
CA GLY A 90 2.64 -11.22 11.98
C GLY A 90 3.41 -10.30 12.93
N PRO A 91 4.63 -10.63 13.33
CA PRO A 91 5.42 -9.78 14.20
C PRO A 91 5.88 -8.51 13.44
N HIS A 92 4.98 -7.54 13.32
CA HIS A 92 5.24 -6.22 12.75
C HIS A 92 5.51 -6.18 11.24
N ASP A 93 4.92 -7.09 10.45
CA ASP A 93 5.19 -7.18 9.01
C ASP A 93 5.02 -5.86 8.25
N SER A 94 3.99 -5.08 8.59
CA SER A 94 3.65 -3.83 7.91
C SER A 94 4.01 -2.57 8.70
N ALA A 95 4.58 -2.70 9.90
CA ALA A 95 4.85 -1.55 10.78
C ALA A 95 5.84 -0.55 10.18
N TYR A 96 6.73 -0.99 9.28
CA TYR A 96 7.70 -0.13 8.61
C TYR A 96 7.04 1.01 7.83
N LEU A 97 5.78 0.85 7.42
CA LEU A 97 5.06 1.87 6.66
C LEU A 97 4.87 3.16 7.45
N PHE A 98 4.79 3.09 8.78
CA PHE A 98 4.70 4.29 9.60
C PHE A 98 6.00 5.10 9.54
N ASP A 99 7.16 4.42 9.52
CA ASP A 99 8.46 5.08 9.38
C ASP A 99 8.60 5.72 7.98
N VAL A 100 8.13 5.03 6.94
CA VAL A 100 8.08 5.57 5.59
C VAL A 100 7.23 6.83 5.52
N PHE A 101 6.09 6.83 6.20
CA PHE A 101 5.20 8.00 6.24
C PHE A 101 5.86 9.18 6.93
N VAL A 102 6.53 8.95 8.06
CA VAL A 102 7.26 10.00 8.79
C VAL A 102 8.38 10.58 7.92
N GLU A 103 9.15 9.74 7.24
CA GLU A 103 10.19 10.21 6.32
C GLU A 103 9.62 11.04 5.19
N MET A 104 8.50 10.60 4.60
CA MET A 104 7.83 11.35 3.54
C MET A 104 7.38 12.74 4.01
N MET A 105 6.84 12.83 5.23
CA MET A 105 6.47 14.12 5.82
C MET A 105 7.66 15.05 5.98
N THR A 106 8.81 14.50 6.37
CA THR A 106 10.03 15.26 6.60
C THR A 106 10.65 15.74 5.29
N THR A 107 10.76 14.87 4.30
CA THR A 107 11.39 15.19 3.02
C THR A 107 10.47 15.91 2.07
N ARG A 108 9.16 15.72 2.20
CA ARG A 108 8.12 16.23 1.29
C ARG A 108 8.33 15.79 -0.15
N LYS A 109 8.85 14.56 -0.32
CA LYS A 109 9.11 13.96 -1.63
C LYS A 109 8.35 12.66 -1.77
N PRO A 110 8.08 12.20 -3.01
CA PRO A 110 7.45 10.91 -3.23
C PRO A 110 8.23 9.77 -2.60
N VAL A 111 7.50 8.75 -2.14
CA VAL A 111 8.08 7.52 -1.60
C VAL A 111 8.66 6.69 -2.74
N GLY A 112 9.82 6.08 -2.51
CA GLY A 112 10.47 5.19 -3.46
C GLY A 112 10.95 3.90 -2.82
N ALA A 113 11.63 3.06 -3.63
CA ALA A 113 12.13 1.77 -3.18
C ALA A 113 13.16 1.92 -2.05
N ASP A 114 14.02 2.92 -2.11
CA ASP A 114 15.07 3.14 -1.11
C ASP A 114 14.49 3.39 0.28
N GLU A 115 13.46 4.20 0.38
CA GLU A 115 12.78 4.50 1.63
C GLU A 115 12.11 3.25 2.20
N MET A 116 11.46 2.46 1.36
CA MET A 116 10.81 1.21 1.76
C MET A 116 11.82 0.19 2.25
N GLU A 117 12.93 0.01 1.52
CA GLU A 117 13.97 -0.95 1.88
C GLU A 117 14.66 -0.58 3.19
N ARG A 118 14.97 0.69 3.40
CA ARG A 118 15.59 1.16 4.65
C ARG A 118 14.68 0.93 5.85
N ALA A 119 13.39 1.22 5.71
CA ALA A 119 12.43 1.03 6.79
C ALA A 119 12.24 -0.45 7.11
N GLN A 120 12.18 -1.32 6.09
CA GLN A 120 12.08 -2.77 6.29
C GLN A 120 13.33 -3.34 6.94
N ALA A 121 14.51 -2.87 6.54
CA ALA A 121 15.78 -3.32 7.12
C ALA A 121 15.90 -2.89 8.59
N ALA A 122 15.48 -1.69 8.93
CA ALA A 122 15.47 -1.20 10.31
C ALA A 122 14.54 -2.02 11.21
N LEU A 123 13.38 -2.41 10.68
CA LEU A 123 12.43 -3.26 11.41
C LEU A 123 13.00 -4.66 11.65
N ALA A 124 13.66 -5.23 10.64
CA ALA A 124 14.27 -6.56 10.74
C ALA A 124 15.47 -6.60 11.69
N ALA A 125 16.11 -5.46 11.95
CA ALA A 125 17.26 -5.35 12.84
C ALA A 125 16.86 -5.28 14.33
N VAL A 126 15.57 -5.08 14.60
CA VAL A 126 15.01 -5.06 15.96
C VAL A 126 14.54 -6.47 16.36
#